data_5edf26f982ad691ef0770559299c068d
#
_entry.id   5edf26f982ad691ef0770559299c068d
#
_cell.length_a   1.000
_cell.length_b   1.000
_cell.length_c   1.000
_cell.angle_alpha   90.00
_cell.angle_beta   90.00
_cell.angle_gamma   90.00
#
_symmetry.space_group_name_H-M   'P 1'
#
loop_
_entity.id
_entity.type
_entity.pdbx_description
1 polymer ?
#
loop_
_entity_poly.entity_id
_entity_poly.type
_entity_poly.pdbx_seq_one_letter_code
_entity_poly.pdbx_strand_id
1 'polypeptide(L)'
;QGAPAAEAGMPPPVVATPPEIVIIPGTIQSVLGCDEDWLADCEATALVFDETFQLWLATFALPAGEYEYKAALNGTWDVNFGVDAQAGGENIPLVVDEDRDVTFLFSTQTGWVTDDVNTPIATVAGSFQDDIGCPAEWSPDCLRSWLQDPEGDGTFVFQTDAIPAGDYEAKVAVGLSWDENYGEAGAPGGA
;
A
#
# COMPACT_ATOMS: atom_id res chain seq x y z
N GLN A 1 -4.48 31.30 -28.71
CA GLN A 1 -5.34 30.13 -28.48
C GLN A 1 -4.45 29.02 -27.94
N GLY A 2 -4.39 28.89 -26.60
CA GLY A 2 -3.72 27.78 -25.95
C GLY A 2 -4.53 26.51 -26.15
N ALA A 3 -3.88 25.42 -26.54
CA ALA A 3 -4.51 24.10 -26.54
C ALA A 3 -4.95 23.80 -25.09
N PRO A 4 -6.13 23.18 -24.89
CA PRO A 4 -6.49 22.73 -23.57
C PRO A 4 -5.42 21.76 -23.07
N ALA A 5 -5.00 21.91 -21.82
CA ALA A 5 -4.16 20.92 -21.17
C ALA A 5 -4.93 19.57 -21.26
N ALA A 6 -4.25 18.54 -21.75
CA ALA A 6 -4.81 17.20 -21.71
C ALA A 6 -5.12 16.91 -20.25
N GLU A 7 -6.37 16.57 -19.94
CA GLU A 7 -6.73 16.00 -18.65
C GLU A 7 -5.90 14.72 -18.50
N ALA A 8 -4.89 14.76 -17.65
CA ALA A 8 -4.13 13.58 -17.29
C ALA A 8 -5.04 12.74 -16.38
N GLY A 9 -5.81 11.85 -16.98
CA GLY A 9 -6.55 10.84 -16.24
C GLY A 9 -5.58 9.94 -15.45
N MET A 10 -6.10 9.25 -14.44
CA MET A 10 -5.33 8.28 -13.68
C MET A 10 -4.70 7.25 -14.63
N PRO A 11 -3.41 6.89 -14.47
CA PRO A 11 -2.79 5.86 -15.28
C PRO A 11 -3.55 4.53 -15.12
N PRO A 12 -3.58 3.68 -16.15
CA PRO A 12 -4.20 2.37 -16.03
C PRO A 12 -3.50 1.54 -14.94
N PRO A 13 -4.22 0.66 -14.25
CA PRO A 13 -3.63 -0.18 -13.21
C PRO A 13 -2.52 -1.07 -13.78
N VAL A 14 -1.44 -1.23 -13.04
CA VAL A 14 -0.31 -2.10 -13.40
C VAL A 14 -0.78 -3.57 -13.49
N VAL A 15 -1.69 -3.97 -12.59
CA VAL A 15 -2.36 -5.27 -12.64
C VAL A 15 -3.75 -5.07 -13.26
N ALA A 16 -3.84 -5.21 -14.58
CA ALA A 16 -5.05 -4.93 -15.36
C ALA A 16 -6.23 -5.86 -15.05
N THR A 17 -5.93 -7.10 -14.66
CA THR A 17 -6.96 -8.08 -14.25
C THR A 17 -6.84 -8.32 -12.75
N PRO A 18 -7.89 -8.05 -11.96
CA PRO A 18 -7.85 -8.31 -10.52
C PRO A 18 -7.43 -9.74 -10.22
N PRO A 19 -6.45 -9.97 -9.35
CA PRO A 19 -6.03 -11.31 -8.98
C PRO A 19 -7.11 -12.00 -8.13
N GLU A 20 -7.15 -13.33 -8.18
CA GLU A 20 -8.02 -14.12 -7.30
C GLU A 20 -7.43 -14.24 -5.89
N ILE A 21 -6.11 -14.23 -5.78
CA ILE A 21 -5.36 -14.30 -4.53
C ILE A 21 -4.03 -13.56 -4.67
N VAL A 22 -3.59 -12.96 -3.58
CA VAL A 22 -2.25 -12.37 -3.43
C VAL A 22 -1.57 -13.03 -2.25
N ILE A 23 -0.41 -13.62 -2.49
CA ILE A 23 0.42 -14.28 -1.47
C ILE A 23 1.64 -13.41 -1.20
N ILE A 24 2.15 -13.44 0.03
CA ILE A 24 3.44 -12.88 0.41
C ILE A 24 4.45 -14.04 0.58
N PRO A 25 5.03 -14.57 -0.52
CA PRO A 25 6.09 -15.55 -0.39
C PRO A 25 7.37 -14.89 0.11
N GLY A 26 8.08 -15.60 0.96
CA GLY A 26 9.32 -15.11 1.55
C GLY A 26 9.81 -15.99 2.68
N THR A 27 10.88 -15.59 3.32
CA THR A 27 11.44 -16.30 4.48
C THR A 27 10.58 -16.16 5.75
N ILE A 28 9.47 -15.42 5.67
CA ILE A 28 8.44 -15.35 6.70
C ILE A 28 7.54 -16.60 6.73
N GLN A 29 7.51 -17.37 5.64
CA GLN A 29 6.50 -18.42 5.46
C GLN A 29 6.68 -19.60 6.39
N SER A 30 7.91 -20.04 6.64
CA SER A 30 8.19 -21.14 7.58
C SER A 30 7.81 -20.82 9.02
N VAL A 31 7.88 -19.55 9.43
CA VAL A 31 7.43 -19.11 10.78
C VAL A 31 5.93 -18.89 10.86
N LEU A 32 5.24 -18.77 9.72
CA LEU A 32 3.79 -18.58 9.63
C LEU A 32 3.02 -19.87 9.30
N GLY A 33 3.70 -21.01 9.23
CA GLY A 33 3.08 -22.33 9.10
C GLY A 33 3.00 -22.88 7.68
N CYS A 34 3.74 -22.32 6.74
CA CYS A 34 3.97 -22.97 5.44
C CYS A 34 4.99 -24.10 5.59
N ASP A 35 4.93 -25.10 4.70
CA ASP A 35 5.85 -26.24 4.70
C ASP A 35 7.29 -25.83 4.38
N GLU A 36 7.45 -24.82 3.53
CA GLU A 36 8.73 -24.26 3.09
C GLU A 36 8.60 -22.75 2.86
N ASP A 37 9.73 -22.06 2.74
CA ASP A 37 9.78 -20.65 2.30
C ASP A 37 9.64 -20.55 0.78
N TRP A 38 9.23 -19.37 0.31
CA TRP A 38 9.12 -19.03 -1.11
C TRP A 38 8.06 -19.85 -1.89
N LEU A 39 6.98 -20.22 -1.22
CA LEU A 39 5.83 -20.87 -1.84
C LEU A 39 4.82 -19.81 -2.31
N ALA A 40 4.65 -19.68 -3.63
CA ALA A 40 3.71 -18.71 -4.20
C ALA A 40 2.23 -19.09 -3.95
N ASP A 41 1.96 -20.29 -3.48
CA ASP A 41 0.64 -20.86 -3.24
C ASP A 41 0.33 -21.17 -1.77
N CYS A 42 1.20 -20.76 -0.82
CA CYS A 42 0.92 -20.97 0.60
C CYS A 42 -0.08 -19.93 1.13
N GLU A 43 -1.32 -20.35 1.32
CA GLU A 43 -2.42 -19.48 1.80
C GLU A 43 -2.21 -18.93 3.22
N ALA A 44 -1.28 -19.49 4.03
CA ALA A 44 -0.97 -18.96 5.36
C ALA A 44 -0.41 -17.51 5.30
N THR A 45 0.10 -17.09 4.14
CA THR A 45 0.57 -15.73 3.90
C THR A 45 -0.25 -14.99 2.83
N ALA A 46 -1.52 -15.39 2.65
CA ALA A 46 -2.42 -14.71 1.75
C ALA A 46 -2.86 -13.35 2.31
N LEU A 47 -2.85 -12.36 1.44
CA LEU A 47 -3.53 -11.08 1.70
C LEU A 47 -5.03 -11.21 1.42
N VAL A 48 -5.82 -10.39 2.09
CA VAL A 48 -7.26 -10.28 1.90
C VAL A 48 -7.57 -8.99 1.14
N PHE A 49 -8.43 -9.08 0.14
CA PHE A 49 -8.88 -7.89 -0.57
C PHE A 49 -9.90 -7.13 0.26
N ASP A 50 -9.61 -5.88 0.56
CA ASP A 50 -10.54 -4.96 1.21
C ASP A 50 -11.29 -4.16 0.15
N GLU A 51 -12.60 -4.42 0.02
CA GLU A 51 -13.47 -3.75 -0.95
C GLU A 51 -13.63 -2.25 -0.66
N THR A 52 -13.56 -1.85 0.62
CA THR A 52 -13.66 -0.45 1.02
C THR A 52 -12.45 0.34 0.55
N PHE A 53 -11.26 -0.20 0.78
CA PHE A 53 -10.02 0.47 0.43
C PHE A 53 -9.49 0.14 -0.96
N GLN A 54 -10.02 -0.92 -1.61
CA GLN A 54 -9.54 -1.44 -2.90
C GLN A 54 -8.06 -1.82 -2.87
N LEU A 55 -7.65 -2.42 -1.77
CA LEU A 55 -6.29 -2.87 -1.50
C LEU A 55 -6.27 -4.31 -0.99
N TRP A 56 -5.17 -4.97 -1.20
CA TRP A 56 -4.86 -6.25 -0.59
C TRP A 56 -4.02 -6.03 0.67
N LEU A 57 -4.44 -6.54 1.80
CA LEU A 57 -3.72 -6.39 3.06
C LEU A 57 -3.94 -7.58 4.00
N ALA A 58 -2.96 -7.83 4.85
CA ALA A 58 -3.09 -8.75 5.99
C ALA A 58 -2.03 -8.42 7.04
N THR A 59 -2.32 -8.78 8.28
CA THR A 59 -1.40 -8.63 9.41
C THR A 59 -0.97 -10.00 9.90
N PHE A 60 0.34 -10.21 10.04
CA PHE A 60 0.92 -11.45 10.53
C PHE A 60 1.78 -11.19 11.77
N ALA A 61 1.67 -12.05 12.78
CA ALA A 61 2.53 -12.01 13.95
C ALA A 61 3.90 -12.60 13.56
N LEU A 62 4.93 -11.76 13.51
CA LEU A 62 6.29 -12.17 13.18
C LEU A 62 7.20 -12.10 14.40
N PRO A 63 8.00 -13.16 14.67
CA PRO A 63 9.10 -13.08 15.59
C PRO A 63 10.16 -12.07 15.16
N ALA A 64 10.97 -11.61 16.11
CA ALA A 64 12.19 -10.85 15.78
C ALA A 64 13.09 -11.65 14.84
N GLY A 65 13.56 -10.99 13.77
CA GLY A 65 14.36 -11.66 12.75
C GLY A 65 14.64 -10.80 11.53
N GLU A 66 15.44 -11.35 10.63
CA GLU A 66 15.71 -10.78 9.31
C GLU A 66 14.98 -11.64 8.27
N TYR A 67 14.17 -10.99 7.46
CA TYR A 67 13.31 -11.64 6.47
C TYR A 67 13.47 -10.99 5.10
N GLU A 68 13.00 -11.70 4.09
CA GLU A 68 12.81 -11.19 2.73
C GLU A 68 11.48 -11.68 2.19
N TYR A 69 10.81 -10.86 1.39
CA TYR A 69 9.53 -11.22 0.81
C TYR A 69 9.27 -10.56 -0.55
N LYS A 70 8.22 -10.98 -1.22
CA LYS A 70 7.64 -10.41 -2.44
C LYS A 70 6.13 -10.50 -2.37
N ALA A 71 5.42 -9.97 -3.37
CA ALA A 71 4.03 -10.32 -3.64
C ALA A 71 3.96 -11.22 -4.87
N ALA A 72 3.23 -12.34 -4.78
CA ALA A 72 2.95 -13.23 -5.91
C ALA A 72 1.44 -13.34 -6.11
N LEU A 73 1.01 -13.33 -7.37
CA LEU A 73 -0.40 -13.31 -7.73
C LEU A 73 -0.86 -14.68 -8.22
N ASN A 74 -2.11 -15.02 -7.87
CA ASN A 74 -2.81 -16.21 -8.36
C ASN A 74 -2.09 -17.55 -8.05
N GLY A 75 -1.35 -17.60 -6.93
CA GLY A 75 -0.68 -18.82 -6.48
C GLY A 75 0.48 -19.28 -7.37
N THR A 76 1.03 -18.41 -8.19
CA THR A 76 2.15 -18.72 -9.11
C THR A 76 3.19 -17.62 -9.11
N TRP A 77 4.38 -17.90 -9.67
CA TRP A 77 5.43 -16.91 -9.88
C TRP A 77 5.32 -16.16 -11.21
N ASP A 78 4.30 -16.43 -12.03
CA ASP A 78 4.14 -15.82 -13.35
C ASP A 78 4.01 -14.30 -13.27
N VAL A 79 3.29 -13.80 -12.26
CA VAL A 79 3.18 -12.37 -11.95
C VAL A 79 3.55 -12.18 -10.50
N ASN A 80 4.63 -11.48 -10.26
CA ASN A 80 5.11 -11.15 -8.91
C ASN A 80 5.74 -9.75 -8.90
N PHE A 81 5.78 -9.13 -7.73
CA PHE A 81 6.33 -7.79 -7.51
C PHE A 81 7.29 -7.81 -6.33
N GLY A 82 8.39 -7.07 -6.47
CA GLY A 82 9.40 -6.90 -5.43
C GLY A 82 9.68 -5.43 -5.14
N VAL A 83 10.94 -5.14 -4.84
CA VAL A 83 11.41 -3.77 -4.58
C VAL A 83 10.95 -2.81 -5.68
N ASP A 84 10.54 -1.59 -5.29
CA ASP A 84 10.13 -0.48 -6.16
C ASP A 84 9.03 -0.88 -7.15
N ALA A 85 8.06 -1.66 -6.70
CA ALA A 85 6.94 -2.16 -7.50
C ALA A 85 7.36 -2.86 -8.81
N GLN A 86 8.59 -3.32 -8.90
CA GLN A 86 9.13 -3.98 -10.08
C GLN A 86 8.50 -5.36 -10.27
N ALA A 87 7.90 -5.58 -11.44
CA ALA A 87 7.45 -6.91 -11.84
C ALA A 87 8.68 -7.85 -12.01
N GLY A 88 8.66 -8.99 -11.29
CA GLY A 88 9.81 -9.88 -11.21
C GLY A 88 11.04 -9.29 -10.50
N GLY A 89 10.87 -8.17 -9.80
CA GLY A 89 11.93 -7.44 -9.11
C GLY A 89 12.64 -8.21 -7.99
N GLU A 90 13.61 -7.58 -7.35
CA GLU A 90 14.37 -8.17 -6.24
C GLU A 90 13.48 -8.35 -4.99
N ASN A 91 13.95 -9.17 -4.04
CA ASN A 91 13.27 -9.39 -2.76
C ASN A 91 13.30 -8.12 -1.92
N ILE A 92 12.25 -7.88 -1.17
CA ILE A 92 12.15 -6.78 -0.21
C ILE A 92 12.69 -7.27 1.13
N PRO A 93 13.77 -6.65 1.66
CA PRO A 93 14.28 -7.01 2.98
C PRO A 93 13.35 -6.47 4.06
N LEU A 94 13.21 -7.21 5.16
CA LEU A 94 12.42 -6.83 6.33
C LEU A 94 13.16 -7.22 7.60
N VAL A 95 13.43 -6.24 8.45
CA VAL A 95 14.04 -6.47 9.77
C VAL A 95 13.01 -6.19 10.85
N VAL A 96 12.68 -7.21 11.62
CA VAL A 96 11.76 -7.13 12.76
C VAL A 96 12.60 -7.20 14.04
N ASP A 97 12.73 -6.07 14.74
CA ASP A 97 13.62 -5.95 15.90
C ASP A 97 13.10 -6.68 17.15
N GLU A 98 11.79 -6.82 17.27
CA GLU A 98 11.09 -7.52 18.35
C GLU A 98 9.84 -8.24 17.83
N ASP A 99 9.37 -9.25 18.54
CA ASP A 99 8.15 -9.96 18.18
C ASP A 99 6.97 -8.96 18.08
N ARG A 100 6.35 -8.87 16.90
CA ARG A 100 5.26 -7.93 16.64
C ARG A 100 4.34 -8.38 15.52
N ASP A 101 3.18 -7.75 15.47
CA ASP A 101 2.32 -7.79 14.30
C ASP A 101 2.91 -6.88 13.20
N VAL A 102 2.98 -7.40 11.97
CA VAL A 102 3.42 -6.67 10.77
C VAL A 102 2.30 -6.72 9.74
N THR A 103 1.91 -5.54 9.25
CA THR A 103 0.87 -5.40 8.24
C THR A 103 1.50 -5.23 6.87
N PHE A 104 1.16 -6.12 5.95
CA PHE A 104 1.56 -6.08 4.55
C PHE A 104 0.43 -5.50 3.71
N LEU A 105 0.79 -4.66 2.72
CA LEU A 105 -0.15 -4.02 1.79
C LEU A 105 0.33 -4.22 0.35
N PHE A 106 -0.62 -4.43 -0.56
CA PHE A 106 -0.34 -4.50 -1.99
C PHE A 106 -1.41 -3.75 -2.79
N SER A 107 -0.96 -2.90 -3.71
CA SER A 107 -1.81 -2.13 -4.62
C SER A 107 -1.75 -2.71 -6.04
N THR A 108 -2.88 -3.14 -6.59
CA THR A 108 -2.98 -3.54 -8.00
C THR A 108 -2.85 -2.35 -8.96
N GLN A 109 -3.12 -1.14 -8.47
CA GLN A 109 -3.00 0.09 -9.25
C GLN A 109 -1.54 0.39 -9.62
N THR A 110 -0.63 0.24 -8.67
CA THR A 110 0.79 0.60 -8.82
C THR A 110 1.73 -0.59 -8.87
N GLY A 111 1.29 -1.79 -8.45
CA GLY A 111 2.15 -2.95 -8.23
C GLY A 111 2.97 -2.85 -6.95
N TRP A 112 2.78 -1.80 -6.15
CA TRP A 112 3.56 -1.59 -4.94
C TRP A 112 3.14 -2.55 -3.82
N VAL A 113 4.13 -3.23 -3.26
CA VAL A 113 4.02 -4.06 -2.06
C VAL A 113 4.94 -3.50 -0.99
N THR A 114 4.44 -3.36 0.22
CA THR A 114 5.20 -2.88 1.37
C THR A 114 4.65 -3.43 2.68
N ASP A 115 5.30 -3.08 3.77
CA ASP A 115 4.90 -3.39 5.14
C ASP A 115 5.02 -2.15 6.05
N ASP A 116 4.41 -2.21 7.23
CA ASP A 116 4.38 -1.09 8.20
C ASP A 116 5.65 -0.98 9.07
N VAL A 117 6.66 -1.80 8.81
CA VAL A 117 8.00 -1.71 9.43
C VAL A 117 8.93 -0.91 8.52
N ASN A 118 9.02 -1.29 7.24
CA ASN A 118 9.86 -0.61 6.27
C ASN A 118 9.34 0.79 5.91
N THR A 119 8.02 0.96 5.88
CA THR A 119 7.40 2.18 5.39
C THR A 119 6.29 2.63 6.31
N PRO A 120 6.35 3.83 6.89
CA PRO A 120 5.22 4.41 7.60
C PRO A 120 3.99 4.49 6.68
N ILE A 121 2.87 3.92 7.09
CA ILE A 121 1.64 3.99 6.32
C ILE A 121 1.04 5.38 6.52
N ALA A 122 1.00 6.17 5.46
CA ALA A 122 0.51 7.53 5.47
C ALA A 122 -0.67 7.72 4.51
N THR A 123 -1.60 8.59 4.89
CA THR A 123 -2.79 8.91 4.10
C THR A 123 -2.95 10.42 3.94
N VAL A 124 -3.67 10.83 2.90
CA VAL A 124 -4.14 12.21 2.77
C VAL A 124 -5.56 12.28 3.30
N ALA A 125 -5.72 12.75 4.53
CA ALA A 125 -7.04 12.94 5.14
C ALA A 125 -7.58 14.34 4.87
N GLY A 126 -8.82 14.45 4.43
CA GLY A 126 -9.40 15.74 4.05
C GLY A 126 -10.87 15.68 3.73
N SER A 127 -11.40 16.85 3.37
CA SER A 127 -12.82 17.04 3.05
C SER A 127 -13.27 16.45 1.70
N PHE A 128 -12.39 15.76 0.99
CA PHE A 128 -12.66 15.06 -0.27
C PHE A 128 -12.83 13.54 -0.09
N GLN A 129 -12.60 13.02 1.09
CA GLN A 129 -12.45 11.57 1.28
C GLN A 129 -13.74 10.77 1.05
N ASP A 130 -14.91 11.35 1.29
CA ASP A 130 -16.18 10.72 0.94
C ASP A 130 -16.36 10.61 -0.58
N ASP A 131 -15.89 11.57 -1.37
CA ASP A 131 -15.91 11.53 -2.84
C ASP A 131 -15.11 10.36 -3.40
N ILE A 132 -14.04 9.95 -2.74
CA ILE A 132 -13.21 8.81 -3.15
C ILE A 132 -13.61 7.48 -2.50
N GLY A 133 -14.72 7.46 -1.73
CA GLY A 133 -15.30 6.26 -1.14
C GLY A 133 -14.79 5.91 0.26
N CYS A 134 -14.22 6.86 0.99
CA CYS A 134 -13.99 6.70 2.43
C CYS A 134 -15.32 6.70 3.19
N PRO A 135 -15.40 6.03 4.34
CA PRO A 135 -16.62 6.04 5.18
C PRO A 135 -16.98 7.41 5.75
N ALA A 136 -16.00 8.30 5.87
CA ALA A 136 -16.18 9.67 6.33
C ALA A 136 -15.03 10.56 5.83
N GLU A 137 -15.26 11.87 5.83
CA GLU A 137 -14.20 12.88 5.69
C GLU A 137 -13.24 12.86 6.90
N TRP A 138 -12.05 13.38 6.70
CA TRP A 138 -11.04 13.54 7.77
C TRP A 138 -10.73 12.23 8.52
N SER A 139 -10.73 11.11 7.79
CA SER A 139 -10.42 9.77 8.30
C SER A 139 -8.96 9.43 8.03
N PRO A 140 -8.06 9.54 9.05
CA PRO A 140 -6.63 9.27 8.89
C PRO A 140 -6.34 7.81 8.57
N ASP A 141 -7.28 6.92 8.88
CA ASP A 141 -7.22 5.47 8.66
C ASP A 141 -7.84 5.01 7.34
N CYS A 142 -8.34 5.94 6.51
CA CYS A 142 -8.89 5.58 5.21
C CYS A 142 -7.78 5.36 4.17
N LEU A 143 -7.49 4.10 3.87
CA LEU A 143 -6.47 3.72 2.89
C LEU A 143 -6.85 3.99 1.42
N ARG A 144 -8.05 4.52 1.13
CA ARG A 144 -8.39 5.05 -0.20
C ARG A 144 -7.45 6.17 -0.64
N SER A 145 -6.96 6.94 0.32
CA SER A 145 -6.02 8.03 0.10
C SER A 145 -4.59 7.68 0.55
N TRP A 146 -4.22 6.40 0.50
CA TRP A 146 -2.89 5.93 0.85
C TRP A 146 -1.82 6.53 -0.05
N LEU A 147 -0.82 7.13 0.58
CA LEU A 147 0.37 7.66 -0.07
C LEU A 147 1.35 6.52 -0.36
N GLN A 148 1.77 6.38 -1.60
CA GLN A 148 2.60 5.29 -2.11
C GLN A 148 3.88 5.82 -2.74
N ASP A 149 4.98 5.05 -2.63
CA ASP A 149 6.27 5.30 -3.28
C ASP A 149 6.68 4.09 -4.13
N PRO A 150 5.99 3.84 -5.26
CA PRO A 150 6.29 2.69 -6.11
C PRO A 150 7.61 2.83 -6.87
N GLU A 151 8.19 4.02 -6.94
CA GLU A 151 9.47 4.28 -7.62
C GLU A 151 10.68 4.18 -6.67
N GLY A 152 10.44 4.10 -5.35
CA GLY A 152 11.49 3.98 -4.34
C GLY A 152 12.40 5.20 -4.23
N ASP A 153 11.91 6.38 -4.67
CA ASP A 153 12.70 7.62 -4.68
C ASP A 153 12.51 8.50 -3.44
N GLY A 154 11.67 8.04 -2.50
CA GLY A 154 11.30 8.77 -1.28
C GLY A 154 10.17 9.79 -1.49
N THR A 155 9.57 9.83 -2.68
CA THR A 155 8.44 10.70 -2.98
C THR A 155 7.14 9.91 -2.89
N PHE A 156 6.36 10.18 -1.86
CA PHE A 156 5.07 9.52 -1.65
C PHE A 156 3.96 10.27 -2.38
N VAL A 157 3.20 9.55 -3.20
CA VAL A 157 2.16 10.12 -4.08
C VAL A 157 0.83 9.44 -3.84
N PHE A 158 -0.24 10.24 -3.78
CA PHE A 158 -1.62 9.80 -3.93
C PHE A 158 -2.19 10.45 -5.19
N GLN A 159 -2.78 9.66 -6.07
CA GLN A 159 -3.40 10.14 -7.31
C GLN A 159 -4.78 9.54 -7.49
N THR A 160 -5.73 10.38 -7.87
CA THR A 160 -7.11 9.96 -8.16
C THR A 160 -7.75 10.92 -9.16
N ASP A 161 -8.70 10.44 -9.94
CA ASP A 161 -9.58 11.21 -10.82
C ASP A 161 -11.02 11.28 -10.27
N ALA A 162 -11.25 10.72 -9.08
CA ALA A 162 -12.57 10.64 -8.48
C ALA A 162 -13.02 11.92 -7.76
N ILE A 163 -12.10 12.88 -7.49
CA ILE A 163 -12.43 14.11 -6.77
C ILE A 163 -13.10 15.10 -7.75
N PRO A 164 -14.37 15.52 -7.50
CA PRO A 164 -15.03 16.55 -8.30
C PRO A 164 -14.31 17.91 -8.23
N ALA A 165 -14.62 18.81 -9.14
CA ALA A 165 -14.13 20.18 -9.05
C ALA A 165 -14.72 20.88 -7.82
N GLY A 166 -13.87 21.45 -6.97
CA GLY A 166 -14.27 22.08 -5.72
C GLY A 166 -13.09 22.69 -4.96
N ASP A 167 -13.36 23.20 -3.78
CA ASP A 167 -12.37 23.66 -2.82
C ASP A 167 -12.30 22.63 -1.68
N TYR A 168 -11.11 22.12 -1.43
CA TYR A 168 -10.87 21.06 -0.45
C TYR A 168 -9.75 21.42 0.50
N GLU A 169 -9.82 20.89 1.70
CA GLU A 169 -8.76 20.95 2.71
C GLU A 169 -8.23 19.56 3.00
N ALA A 170 -6.94 19.43 3.23
CA ALA A 170 -6.31 18.15 3.48
C ALA A 170 -5.08 18.27 4.37
N LYS A 171 -4.76 17.17 5.05
CA LYS A 171 -3.51 16.94 5.80
C LYS A 171 -2.96 15.56 5.48
N VAL A 172 -1.68 15.40 5.66
CA VAL A 172 -1.06 14.08 5.71
C VAL A 172 -1.14 13.56 7.13
N ALA A 173 -1.66 12.35 7.31
CA ALA A 173 -1.66 11.61 8.56
C ALA A 173 -0.74 10.39 8.44
N VAL A 174 0.07 10.11 9.46
CA VAL A 174 1.03 9.01 9.49
C VAL A 174 0.61 8.01 10.56
N GLY A 175 0.74 6.71 10.26
CA GLY A 175 0.37 5.64 11.19
C GLY A 175 -1.14 5.47 11.37
N LEU A 176 -1.95 5.88 10.39
CA LEU A 176 -3.41 5.73 10.39
C LEU A 176 -4.10 6.40 11.59
N SER A 177 -3.48 7.44 12.14
CA SER A 177 -3.98 8.20 13.29
C SER A 177 -3.65 9.69 13.15
N TRP A 178 -4.20 10.52 14.04
CA TRP A 178 -3.86 11.94 14.10
C TRP A 178 -2.66 12.25 15.02
N ASP A 179 -2.01 11.23 15.59
CA ASP A 179 -0.88 11.42 16.50
C ASP A 179 0.31 12.09 15.80
N GLU A 180 0.54 11.73 14.55
CA GLU A 180 1.49 12.38 13.68
C GLU A 180 0.79 12.85 12.40
N ASN A 181 0.73 14.18 12.19
CA ASN A 181 0.12 14.75 11.01
C ASN A 181 0.80 16.05 10.58
N TYR A 182 0.65 16.39 9.30
CA TYR A 182 1.29 17.54 8.67
C TYR A 182 0.28 18.29 7.81
N GLY A 183 0.17 19.61 8.05
CA GLY A 183 -0.66 20.51 7.28
C GLY A 183 0.12 21.32 6.24
N GLU A 184 -0.32 22.53 5.96
CA GLU A 184 0.28 23.40 4.95
C GLU A 184 1.79 23.60 5.19
N ALA A 185 2.56 23.51 4.10
CA ALA A 185 4.02 23.61 4.08
C ALA A 185 4.74 22.60 5.00
N GLY A 186 4.12 21.46 5.30
CA GLY A 186 4.70 20.43 6.15
C GLY A 186 4.73 20.80 7.64
N ALA A 187 3.87 21.72 8.08
CA ALA A 187 3.80 22.11 9.48
C ALA A 187 3.22 20.97 10.34
N PRO A 188 3.96 20.45 11.36
CA PRO A 188 3.45 19.42 12.24
C PRO A 188 2.19 19.89 12.97
N GLY A 189 1.09 19.13 12.91
CA GLY A 189 -0.20 19.49 13.50
C GLY A 189 -0.82 20.77 12.92
N GLY A 190 -0.28 21.29 11.81
CA GLY A 190 -0.74 22.52 11.18
C GLY A 190 -2.15 22.46 10.63
N ALA A 191 -2.70 23.63 10.26
CA ALA A 191 -4.00 23.73 9.59
C ALA A 191 -3.93 23.20 8.16
#